data_95d9bfb0a50cf16bf8c2b7b4b83dd858
#
_entry.id   95d9bfb0a50cf16bf8c2b7b4b83dd858
#
_cell.length_a   1.000
_cell.length_b   1.000
_cell.length_c   1.000
_cell.angle_alpha   90.00
_cell.angle_beta   90.00
_cell.angle_gamma   90.00
#
_symmetry.space_group_name_H-M   'P 1'
#
loop_
_entity.id
_entity.type
_entity.pdbx_description
1 polymer ?
#
loop_
_entity_poly.entity_id
_entity_poly.type
_entity_poly.pdbx_seq_one_letter_code
_entity_poly.pdbx_strand_id
1 'polypeptide(L)'
;MCYSTKKWVVRQIRKPKTTVILLVIAIGLIMITLSHGNDIIQGIGISLLSSGLVSAVSTFFSISEDSKKTVNDWGLEHVYMTRGEMNSSCDEYLSRSKNLKAIGFGFRSLRDSQEGRIISMLRKGGNVKLITMKPDCPALKLREEDERQKISDSISELLEWAKELNGMNLPGKIEVRWHEHLPSDFVFILDNRLFNGPYEYGKLSQQTISFEYNITGTAYEYHEAYFDQLWNDKSYCANALE
;
A
#
# COMPACT_ATOMS: atom_id res chain seq x y z
N MET A 1 -0.16 21.60 2.01
CA MET A 1 -0.51 21.38 0.59
C MET A 1 0.42 22.07 -0.42
N CYS A 2 0.98 23.25 -0.15
CA CYS A 2 1.81 24.03 -1.10
C CYS A 2 3.25 23.51 -1.38
N TYR A 3 3.86 22.76 -0.46
CA TYR A 3 5.26 22.30 -0.57
C TYR A 3 5.44 21.09 -1.52
N SER A 4 4.41 20.26 -1.65
CA SER A 4 4.40 19.08 -2.51
C SER A 4 4.31 19.44 -4.00
N THR A 5 3.48 20.42 -4.34
CA THR A 5 3.29 20.89 -5.73
C THR A 5 4.56 21.47 -6.32
N LYS A 6 5.34 22.22 -5.53
CA LYS A 6 6.58 22.86 -5.99
C LYS A 6 7.67 21.85 -6.34
N LYS A 7 7.83 20.78 -5.55
CA LYS A 7 8.76 19.68 -5.84
C LYS A 7 8.35 18.88 -7.09
N TRP A 8 7.05 18.65 -7.28
CA TRP A 8 6.53 17.93 -8.43
C TRP A 8 6.78 18.69 -9.73
N VAL A 9 6.47 20.00 -9.77
CA VAL A 9 6.71 20.88 -10.93
C VAL A 9 8.19 20.89 -11.32
N VAL A 10 9.11 21.07 -10.35
CA VAL A 10 10.56 21.07 -10.59
C VAL A 10 11.03 19.72 -11.15
N ARG A 11 10.46 18.60 -10.68
CA ARG A 11 10.80 17.25 -11.17
C ARG A 11 10.31 17.00 -12.60
N GLN A 12 9.18 17.60 -13.00
CA GLN A 12 8.69 17.50 -14.39
C GLN A 12 9.50 18.35 -15.36
N ILE A 13 9.92 19.54 -14.97
CA ILE A 13 10.76 20.43 -15.80
C ILE A 13 12.13 19.79 -16.14
N ARG A 14 12.65 18.93 -15.28
CA ARG A 14 13.92 18.21 -15.51
C ARG A 14 13.84 17.02 -16.48
N LYS A 15 12.66 16.65 -16.98
CA LYS A 15 12.55 15.60 -17.98
C LYS A 15 13.01 16.12 -19.35
N PRO A 16 13.81 15.35 -20.11
CA PRO A 16 14.39 15.81 -21.38
C PRO A 16 13.33 16.29 -22.39
N LYS A 17 12.17 15.64 -22.45
CA LYS A 17 11.05 16.06 -23.30
C LYS A 17 10.52 17.47 -22.95
N THR A 18 10.34 17.76 -21.66
CA THR A 18 9.85 19.05 -21.18
C THR A 18 10.87 20.17 -21.47
N THR A 19 12.16 19.90 -21.32
CA THR A 19 13.23 20.84 -21.62
C THR A 19 13.25 21.20 -23.11
N VAL A 20 13.10 20.23 -24.00
CA VAL A 20 13.04 20.49 -25.46
C VAL A 20 11.83 21.35 -25.82
N ILE A 21 10.65 21.08 -25.25
CA ILE A 21 9.43 21.85 -25.49
C ILE A 21 9.62 23.31 -25.04
N LEU A 22 10.18 23.54 -23.87
CA LEU A 22 10.46 24.91 -23.36
C LEU A 22 11.47 25.64 -24.25
N LEU A 23 12.44 24.93 -24.81
CA LEU A 23 13.43 25.49 -25.70
C LEU A 23 12.81 25.91 -27.03
N VAL A 24 11.90 25.10 -27.60
CA VAL A 24 11.15 25.43 -28.83
C VAL A 24 10.28 26.66 -28.64
N ILE A 25 9.57 26.74 -27.48
CA ILE A 25 8.76 27.91 -27.13
C ILE A 25 9.63 29.19 -27.03
N ALA A 26 10.78 29.09 -26.35
CA ALA A 26 11.70 30.19 -26.17
C ALA A 26 12.27 30.68 -27.52
N ILE A 27 12.67 29.77 -28.41
CA ILE A 27 13.12 30.12 -29.77
C ILE A 27 12.01 30.81 -30.56
N GLY A 28 10.79 30.30 -30.51
CA GLY A 28 9.63 30.93 -31.16
C GLY A 28 9.39 32.35 -30.68
N LEU A 29 9.45 32.61 -29.38
CA LEU A 29 9.33 33.97 -28.82
C LEU A 29 10.47 34.88 -29.26
N ILE A 30 11.70 34.42 -29.26
CA ILE A 30 12.88 35.20 -29.71
C ILE A 30 12.73 35.57 -31.17
N MET A 31 12.31 34.65 -32.05
CA MET A 31 12.11 34.93 -33.47
C MET A 31 11.03 35.97 -33.71
N ILE A 32 9.93 35.93 -32.97
CA ILE A 32 8.85 36.93 -33.06
C ILE A 32 9.37 38.31 -32.65
N THR A 33 10.11 38.40 -31.54
CA THR A 33 10.62 39.69 -31.04
C THR A 33 11.72 40.29 -31.92
N LEU A 34 12.54 39.44 -32.57
CA LEU A 34 13.63 39.89 -33.44
C LEU A 34 13.23 40.05 -34.93
N SER A 35 11.99 39.76 -35.30
CA SER A 35 11.53 39.78 -36.69
C SER A 35 11.60 41.15 -37.35
N HIS A 36 11.59 42.26 -36.58
CA HIS A 36 11.66 43.67 -37.06
C HIS A 36 10.82 43.92 -38.33
N GLY A 37 9.63 43.32 -38.42
CA GLY A 37 8.72 43.49 -39.57
C GLY A 37 9.00 42.53 -40.74
N ASN A 38 9.83 41.52 -40.58
CA ASN A 38 10.01 40.44 -41.57
C ASN A 38 8.92 39.39 -41.36
N ASP A 39 7.91 39.39 -42.24
CA ASP A 39 6.73 38.49 -42.10
C ASP A 39 7.08 37.00 -42.12
N ILE A 40 8.14 36.62 -42.85
CA ILE A 40 8.57 35.20 -42.91
C ILE A 40 9.13 34.75 -41.55
N ILE A 41 10.02 35.54 -40.94
CA ILE A 41 10.62 35.23 -39.64
C ILE A 41 9.54 35.23 -38.57
N GLN A 42 8.62 36.18 -38.62
CA GLN A 42 7.49 36.25 -37.70
C GLN A 42 6.57 35.02 -37.83
N GLY A 43 6.25 34.61 -39.07
CA GLY A 43 5.43 33.41 -39.34
C GLY A 43 6.06 32.12 -38.82
N ILE A 44 7.37 31.96 -38.99
CA ILE A 44 8.11 30.80 -38.43
C ILE A 44 8.08 30.83 -36.89
N GLY A 45 8.30 31.99 -36.27
CA GLY A 45 8.25 32.18 -34.84
C GLY A 45 6.88 31.82 -34.23
N ILE A 46 5.80 32.27 -34.87
CA ILE A 46 4.41 31.94 -34.46
C ILE A 46 4.15 30.42 -34.58
N SER A 47 4.60 29.81 -35.69
CA SER A 47 4.43 28.36 -35.90
C SER A 47 5.16 27.53 -34.83
N LEU A 48 6.40 27.90 -34.47
CA LEU A 48 7.17 27.25 -33.40
C LEU A 48 6.51 27.44 -32.04
N LEU A 49 6.04 28.65 -31.74
CA LEU A 49 5.35 28.94 -30.48
C LEU A 49 4.07 28.10 -30.36
N SER A 50 3.24 28.07 -31.40
CA SER A 50 2.00 27.29 -31.42
C SER A 50 2.25 25.80 -31.26
N SER A 51 3.23 25.26 -32.02
CA SER A 51 3.62 23.84 -31.91
C SER A 51 4.17 23.51 -30.56
N GLY A 52 4.98 24.38 -29.94
CA GLY A 52 5.51 24.24 -28.61
C GLY A 52 4.40 24.23 -27.54
N LEU A 53 3.41 25.11 -27.66
CA LEU A 53 2.26 25.13 -26.73
C LEU A 53 1.40 23.89 -26.85
N VAL A 54 1.06 23.45 -28.07
CA VAL A 54 0.32 22.19 -28.28
C VAL A 54 1.08 21.01 -27.73
N SER A 55 2.40 20.93 -27.95
CA SER A 55 3.24 19.85 -27.39
C SER A 55 3.31 19.90 -25.86
N ALA A 56 3.36 21.10 -25.27
CA ALA A 56 3.35 21.24 -23.80
C ALA A 56 2.03 20.73 -23.20
N VAL A 57 0.89 21.12 -23.79
CA VAL A 57 -0.44 20.66 -23.36
C VAL A 57 -0.56 19.14 -23.51
N SER A 58 -0.23 18.60 -24.69
CA SER A 58 -0.27 17.14 -24.94
C SER A 58 0.63 16.36 -23.97
N THR A 59 1.84 16.85 -23.72
CA THR A 59 2.77 16.20 -22.77
C THR A 59 2.23 16.24 -21.34
N PHE A 60 1.61 17.34 -20.93
CA PHE A 60 0.98 17.45 -19.61
C PHE A 60 -0.16 16.45 -19.43
N PHE A 61 -1.04 16.32 -20.42
CA PHE A 61 -2.13 15.35 -20.39
C PHE A 61 -1.60 13.90 -20.39
N SER A 62 -0.65 13.56 -21.26
CA SER A 62 -0.06 12.22 -21.31
C SER A 62 0.61 11.81 -19.98
N ILE A 63 1.37 12.70 -19.35
CA ILE A 63 1.99 12.43 -18.05
C ILE A 63 0.92 12.21 -16.96
N SER A 64 -0.16 12.97 -17.00
CA SER A 64 -1.28 12.82 -16.06
C SER A 64 -2.00 11.48 -16.25
N GLU A 65 -2.22 11.07 -17.49
CA GLU A 65 -2.87 9.79 -17.83
C GLU A 65 -2.00 8.58 -17.44
N ASP A 66 -0.70 8.58 -17.77
CA ASP A 66 0.22 7.51 -17.41
C ASP A 66 0.30 7.34 -15.89
N SER A 67 0.34 8.44 -15.13
CA SER A 67 0.37 8.38 -13.68
C SER A 67 -0.94 7.84 -13.11
N LYS A 68 -2.09 8.29 -13.63
CA LYS A 68 -3.41 7.78 -13.25
C LYS A 68 -3.55 6.30 -13.58
N LYS A 69 -3.10 5.90 -14.79
CA LYS A 69 -3.12 4.52 -15.21
C LYS A 69 -2.33 3.63 -14.26
N THR A 70 -1.09 4.01 -13.91
CA THR A 70 -0.28 3.24 -12.97
C THR A 70 -0.97 3.09 -11.60
N VAL A 71 -1.54 4.16 -11.06
CA VAL A 71 -2.28 4.12 -9.79
C VAL A 71 -3.49 3.20 -9.90
N ASN A 72 -4.25 3.29 -11.00
CA ASN A 72 -5.43 2.47 -11.23
C ASN A 72 -5.07 0.99 -11.46
N ASP A 73 -4.04 0.70 -12.26
CA ASP A 73 -3.59 -0.67 -12.56
C ASP A 73 -3.12 -1.39 -11.29
N TRP A 74 -2.46 -0.65 -10.37
CA TRP A 74 -2.09 -1.18 -9.05
C TRP A 74 -3.27 -1.23 -8.07
N GLY A 75 -4.36 -0.51 -8.35
CA GLY A 75 -5.54 -0.42 -7.50
C GLY A 75 -5.31 0.39 -6.23
N LEU A 76 -4.31 1.29 -6.22
CA LEU A 76 -3.99 2.11 -5.06
C LEU A 76 -5.09 3.14 -4.81
N GLU A 77 -5.80 3.00 -3.69
CA GLU A 77 -6.89 3.89 -3.27
C GLU A 77 -6.39 4.97 -2.31
N HIS A 78 -5.57 4.57 -1.33
CA HIS A 78 -5.12 5.48 -0.27
C HIS A 78 -3.69 5.21 0.18
N VAL A 79 -3.04 6.28 0.65
CA VAL A 79 -1.74 6.22 1.34
C VAL A 79 -1.89 6.93 2.67
N TYR A 80 -1.73 6.19 3.76
CA TYR A 80 -1.79 6.69 5.12
C TYR A 80 -0.39 6.99 5.64
N MET A 81 -0.22 8.08 6.35
CA MET A 81 1.07 8.44 6.95
C MET A 81 1.42 7.51 8.11
N THR A 82 0.41 6.91 8.74
CA THR A 82 0.60 5.95 9.82
C THR A 82 -0.40 4.80 9.70
N ARG A 83 -0.03 3.63 10.20
CA ARG A 83 -0.97 2.49 10.34
C ARG A 83 -2.13 2.82 11.28
N GLY A 84 -1.91 3.70 12.26
CA GLY A 84 -2.97 4.17 13.15
C GLY A 84 -4.11 4.85 12.39
N GLU A 85 -3.77 5.69 11.39
CA GLU A 85 -4.78 6.33 10.52
C GLU A 85 -5.50 5.30 9.64
N MET A 86 -4.77 4.31 9.08
CA MET A 86 -5.33 3.23 8.27
C MET A 86 -6.37 2.39 9.04
N ASN A 87 -6.18 2.19 10.34
CA ASN A 87 -7.04 1.31 11.14
C ASN A 87 -8.52 1.69 11.03
N SER A 88 -8.87 2.98 10.98
CA SER A 88 -10.26 3.43 10.86
C SER A 88 -10.91 2.95 9.56
N SER A 89 -10.19 2.99 8.43
CA SER A 89 -10.67 2.47 7.16
C SER A 89 -10.76 0.93 7.19
N CYS A 90 -9.72 0.27 7.69
CA CYS A 90 -9.68 -1.18 7.84
C CYS A 90 -10.87 -1.69 8.69
N ASP A 91 -11.22 -1.00 9.76
CA ASP A 91 -12.34 -1.32 10.65
C ASP A 91 -13.69 -1.32 9.93
N GLU A 92 -13.91 -0.35 9.03
CA GLU A 92 -15.12 -0.28 8.24
C GLU A 92 -15.26 -1.50 7.32
N TYR A 93 -14.20 -1.84 6.58
CA TYR A 93 -14.20 -3.01 5.69
C TYR A 93 -14.27 -4.32 6.45
N LEU A 94 -13.57 -4.44 7.58
CA LEU A 94 -13.63 -5.63 8.42
C LEU A 94 -15.06 -5.94 8.89
N SER A 95 -15.86 -4.92 9.21
CA SER A 95 -17.25 -5.09 9.64
C SER A 95 -18.16 -5.70 8.56
N ARG A 96 -17.81 -5.52 7.29
CA ARG A 96 -18.57 -5.96 6.11
C ARG A 96 -18.04 -7.24 5.47
N SER A 97 -16.77 -7.57 5.75
CA SER A 97 -16.08 -8.71 5.14
C SER A 97 -16.51 -10.03 5.76
N LYS A 98 -16.48 -11.07 4.94
CA LYS A 98 -16.70 -12.47 5.33
C LYS A 98 -15.41 -13.21 5.63
N ASN A 99 -14.31 -12.82 4.98
CA ASN A 99 -13.02 -13.47 5.15
C ASN A 99 -11.92 -12.44 5.46
N LEU A 100 -10.93 -12.87 6.25
CA LEU A 100 -9.71 -12.16 6.54
C LEU A 100 -8.51 -13.08 6.37
N LYS A 101 -7.53 -12.67 5.56
CA LYS A 101 -6.19 -13.24 5.52
C LYS A 101 -5.20 -12.16 6.00
N ALA A 102 -4.32 -12.48 6.93
CA ALA A 102 -3.36 -11.47 7.40
C ALA A 102 -1.98 -12.05 7.73
N ILE A 103 -0.94 -11.25 7.46
CA ILE A 103 0.46 -11.51 7.85
C ILE A 103 0.88 -10.41 8.81
N GLY A 104 1.43 -10.78 9.95
CA GLY A 104 1.89 -9.82 10.95
C GLY A 104 2.38 -10.49 12.22
N PHE A 105 2.55 -9.70 13.28
CA PHE A 105 2.98 -10.22 14.57
C PHE A 105 1.79 -10.62 15.48
N GLY A 106 1.62 -10.00 16.64
CA GLY A 106 0.63 -10.40 17.65
C GLY A 106 -0.82 -9.98 17.39
N PHE A 107 -1.12 -9.30 16.28
CA PHE A 107 -2.48 -8.87 15.89
C PHE A 107 -3.31 -8.24 17.03
N ARG A 108 -2.65 -7.48 17.92
CA ARG A 108 -3.26 -6.91 19.11
C ARG A 108 -4.55 -6.12 18.80
N SER A 109 -4.57 -5.31 17.74
CA SER A 109 -5.77 -4.54 17.36
C SER A 109 -6.97 -5.40 16.99
N LEU A 110 -6.76 -6.57 16.34
CA LEU A 110 -7.84 -7.51 16.04
C LEU A 110 -8.44 -8.10 17.31
N ARG A 111 -7.60 -8.43 18.29
CA ARG A 111 -7.99 -9.01 19.55
C ARG A 111 -8.64 -7.97 20.48
N ASP A 112 -7.95 -6.85 20.74
CA ASP A 112 -8.35 -5.90 21.77
C ASP A 112 -9.47 -4.94 21.33
N SER A 113 -9.49 -4.58 20.04
CA SER A 113 -10.42 -3.56 19.52
C SER A 113 -11.45 -4.10 18.53
N GLN A 114 -11.17 -5.22 17.85
CA GLN A 114 -11.99 -5.75 16.76
C GLN A 114 -12.61 -7.12 17.04
N GLU A 115 -12.45 -7.66 18.24
CA GLU A 115 -12.95 -8.99 18.61
C GLU A 115 -14.42 -9.20 18.24
N GLY A 116 -15.29 -8.25 18.56
CA GLY A 116 -16.71 -8.34 18.23
C GLY A 116 -17.01 -8.46 16.74
N ARG A 117 -16.16 -7.82 15.88
CA ARG A 117 -16.28 -7.94 14.42
C ARG A 117 -15.77 -9.30 13.92
N ILE A 118 -14.69 -9.80 14.50
CA ILE A 118 -14.19 -11.16 14.22
C ILE A 118 -15.23 -12.21 14.60
N ILE A 119 -15.80 -12.13 15.80
CA ILE A 119 -16.87 -13.04 16.23
C ILE A 119 -18.07 -12.95 15.28
N SER A 120 -18.47 -11.75 14.87
CA SER A 120 -19.56 -11.56 13.89
C SER A 120 -19.25 -12.21 12.54
N MET A 121 -18.00 -12.10 12.06
CA MET A 121 -17.52 -12.74 10.84
C MET A 121 -17.62 -14.28 10.95
N LEU A 122 -17.10 -14.85 12.03
CA LEU A 122 -17.15 -16.29 12.30
C LEU A 122 -18.59 -16.82 12.43
N ARG A 123 -19.50 -16.08 13.08
CA ARG A 123 -20.94 -16.42 13.17
C ARG A 123 -21.61 -16.51 11.81
N LYS A 124 -21.16 -15.70 10.85
CA LYS A 124 -21.64 -15.73 9.45
C LYS A 124 -20.99 -16.83 8.59
N GLY A 125 -20.19 -17.72 9.20
CA GLY A 125 -19.45 -18.77 8.51
C GLY A 125 -18.24 -18.28 7.73
N GLY A 126 -17.72 -17.10 8.06
CA GLY A 126 -16.49 -16.57 7.48
C GLY A 126 -15.23 -17.20 8.08
N ASN A 127 -14.10 -16.99 7.44
CA ASN A 127 -12.83 -17.56 7.87
C ASN A 127 -11.77 -16.48 8.13
N VAL A 128 -10.99 -16.68 9.19
CA VAL A 128 -9.86 -15.84 9.55
C VAL A 128 -8.60 -16.68 9.46
N LYS A 129 -7.64 -16.28 8.61
CA LYS A 129 -6.36 -16.95 8.44
C LYS A 129 -5.23 -15.98 8.79
N LEU A 130 -4.46 -16.32 9.81
CA LEU A 130 -3.38 -15.47 10.30
C LEU A 130 -2.04 -16.18 10.15
N ILE A 131 -1.06 -15.48 9.59
CA ILE A 131 0.35 -15.90 9.59
C ILE A 131 1.10 -14.99 10.55
N THR A 132 1.73 -15.57 11.56
CA THR A 132 2.53 -14.88 12.57
C THR A 132 3.92 -15.51 12.72
N MET A 133 4.76 -14.91 13.54
CA MET A 133 6.05 -15.50 13.88
C MET A 133 5.94 -16.49 15.06
N LYS A 134 6.86 -17.44 15.10
CA LYS A 134 7.02 -18.33 16.25
C LYS A 134 7.57 -17.52 17.44
N PRO A 135 6.95 -17.62 18.63
CA PRO A 135 7.28 -16.73 19.76
C PRO A 135 8.73 -16.82 20.25
N ASP A 136 9.36 -17.98 20.10
CA ASP A 136 10.71 -18.28 20.60
C ASP A 136 11.81 -18.18 19.54
N CYS A 137 11.47 -17.77 18.31
CA CYS A 137 12.45 -17.73 17.23
C CYS A 137 13.46 -16.56 17.40
N PRO A 138 14.74 -16.78 17.02
CA PRO A 138 15.79 -15.76 17.16
C PRO A 138 15.50 -14.45 16.42
N ALA A 139 14.86 -14.54 15.24
CA ALA A 139 14.53 -13.37 14.44
C ALA A 139 13.51 -12.45 15.14
N LEU A 140 12.56 -13.01 15.89
CA LEU A 140 11.61 -12.24 16.67
C LEU A 140 12.28 -11.46 17.80
N LYS A 141 13.28 -12.05 18.48
CA LYS A 141 14.03 -11.39 19.54
C LYS A 141 14.74 -10.14 19.06
N LEU A 142 15.34 -10.18 17.86
CA LEU A 142 15.95 -8.98 17.25
C LEU A 142 14.91 -7.88 17.04
N ARG A 143 13.71 -8.23 16.59
CA ARG A 143 12.62 -7.28 16.39
C ARG A 143 12.12 -6.69 17.71
N GLU A 144 12.03 -7.50 18.76
CA GLU A 144 11.66 -7.03 20.12
C GLU A 144 12.65 -6.02 20.68
N GLU A 145 13.95 -6.25 20.45
CA GLU A 145 15.01 -5.30 20.84
C GLU A 145 14.86 -3.98 20.09
N ASP A 146 14.60 -4.02 18.78
CA ASP A 146 14.40 -2.84 17.95
C ASP A 146 13.18 -2.00 18.38
N GLU A 147 12.05 -2.65 18.63
CA GLU A 147 10.81 -1.98 19.05
C GLU A 147 10.75 -1.69 20.55
N ARG A 148 11.66 -2.26 21.35
CA ARG A 148 11.64 -2.22 22.83
C ARG A 148 10.30 -2.70 23.41
N GLN A 149 9.69 -3.69 22.77
CA GLN A 149 8.41 -4.30 23.15
C GLN A 149 8.50 -5.83 23.10
N LYS A 150 7.80 -6.49 24.01
CA LYS A 150 7.65 -7.94 23.97
C LYS A 150 6.53 -8.32 23.00
N ILE A 151 6.93 -8.71 21.80
CA ILE A 151 6.02 -9.15 20.73
C ILE A 151 5.60 -10.61 20.98
N SER A 152 6.51 -11.43 21.51
CA SER A 152 6.28 -12.82 21.87
C SER A 152 5.08 -13.02 22.81
N ASP A 153 4.92 -12.15 23.81
CA ASP A 153 3.77 -12.19 24.72
C ASP A 153 2.47 -11.96 23.94
N SER A 154 2.45 -10.97 23.04
CA SER A 154 1.28 -10.68 22.21
C SER A 154 0.94 -11.81 21.23
N ILE A 155 1.94 -12.56 20.74
CA ILE A 155 1.71 -13.73 19.90
C ILE A 155 1.12 -14.88 20.76
N SER A 156 1.63 -15.09 21.97
CA SER A 156 1.08 -16.11 22.88
C SER A 156 -0.38 -15.83 23.20
N GLU A 157 -0.72 -14.60 23.54
CA GLU A 157 -2.10 -14.16 23.76
C GLU A 157 -2.99 -14.32 22.51
N LEU A 158 -2.43 -14.10 21.29
CA LEU A 158 -3.14 -14.37 20.03
C LEU A 158 -3.52 -15.85 19.90
N LEU A 159 -2.62 -16.75 20.23
CA LEU A 159 -2.88 -18.20 20.12
C LEU A 159 -3.95 -18.67 21.12
N GLU A 160 -3.92 -18.15 22.35
CA GLU A 160 -4.95 -18.42 23.35
C GLU A 160 -6.31 -17.91 22.88
N TRP A 161 -6.39 -16.65 22.45
CA TRP A 161 -7.60 -16.04 21.89
C TRP A 161 -8.16 -16.84 20.71
N ALA A 162 -7.32 -17.29 19.78
CA ALA A 162 -7.76 -18.10 18.65
C ALA A 162 -8.35 -19.45 19.08
N LYS A 163 -7.77 -20.08 20.11
CA LYS A 163 -8.32 -21.30 20.71
C LYS A 163 -9.67 -21.06 21.37
N GLU A 164 -9.81 -19.97 22.11
CA GLU A 164 -11.08 -19.58 22.73
C GLU A 164 -12.17 -19.37 21.69
N LEU A 165 -11.89 -18.63 20.60
CA LEU A 165 -12.86 -18.40 19.53
C LEU A 165 -13.29 -19.69 18.84
N ASN A 166 -12.35 -20.61 18.57
CA ASN A 166 -12.68 -21.91 18.01
C ASN A 166 -13.49 -22.79 18.98
N GLY A 167 -13.27 -22.63 20.30
CA GLY A 167 -14.04 -23.29 21.35
C GLY A 167 -15.52 -22.82 21.43
N MET A 168 -15.88 -21.68 20.86
CA MET A 168 -17.26 -21.19 20.79
C MET A 168 -18.14 -21.96 19.80
N ASN A 169 -17.58 -22.93 19.06
CA ASN A 169 -18.30 -23.74 18.05
C ASN A 169 -19.10 -22.91 17.04
N LEU A 170 -18.50 -21.82 16.57
CA LEU A 170 -19.08 -20.97 15.54
C LEU A 170 -18.99 -21.66 14.15
N PRO A 171 -19.87 -21.30 13.17
CA PRO A 171 -19.83 -21.86 11.81
C PRO A 171 -18.52 -21.59 11.05
N GLY A 172 -17.87 -20.45 11.31
CA GLY A 172 -16.58 -20.08 10.74
C GLY A 172 -15.42 -20.50 11.63
N LYS A 173 -14.18 -20.34 11.12
CA LYS A 173 -12.95 -20.75 11.81
C LYS A 173 -11.93 -19.62 11.84
N ILE A 174 -11.13 -19.60 12.92
CA ILE A 174 -9.86 -18.89 12.96
C ILE A 174 -8.71 -19.90 12.93
N GLU A 175 -7.82 -19.73 11.96
CA GLU A 175 -6.63 -20.58 11.78
C GLU A 175 -5.39 -19.69 11.90
N VAL A 176 -4.41 -20.17 12.65
CA VAL A 176 -3.14 -19.46 12.85
C VAL A 176 -2.00 -20.37 12.43
N ARG A 177 -1.11 -19.85 11.61
CA ARG A 177 0.16 -20.48 11.26
C ARG A 177 1.32 -19.59 11.67
N TRP A 178 2.44 -20.19 12.00
CA TRP A 178 3.65 -19.46 12.32
C TRP A 178 4.82 -19.82 11.41
N HIS A 179 5.77 -18.92 11.31
CA HIS A 179 7.05 -19.08 10.63
C HIS A 179 8.19 -18.47 11.45
N GLU A 180 9.45 -18.69 11.02
CA GLU A 180 10.64 -18.23 11.75
C GLU A 180 11.36 -17.06 11.07
N HIS A 181 10.80 -16.50 9.97
CA HIS A 181 11.36 -15.39 9.22
C HIS A 181 10.67 -14.07 9.56
N LEU A 182 11.44 -12.98 9.64
CA LEU A 182 10.85 -11.64 9.79
C LEU A 182 10.04 -11.27 8.54
N PRO A 183 8.75 -10.94 8.67
CA PRO A 183 8.01 -10.39 7.57
C PRO A 183 8.53 -8.98 7.24
N SER A 184 8.65 -8.64 5.95
CA SER A 184 9.01 -7.29 5.50
C SER A 184 7.86 -6.30 5.71
N ASP A 185 6.64 -6.81 5.54
CA ASP A 185 5.41 -6.03 5.55
C ASP A 185 4.34 -6.70 6.40
N PHE A 186 3.47 -5.88 6.98
CA PHE A 186 2.18 -6.41 7.39
C PHE A 186 1.24 -6.45 6.18
N VAL A 187 0.35 -7.41 6.15
CA VAL A 187 -0.64 -7.60 5.09
C VAL A 187 -1.99 -7.93 5.73
N PHE A 188 -3.05 -7.23 5.33
CA PHE A 188 -4.43 -7.52 5.68
C PHE A 188 -5.25 -7.57 4.40
N ILE A 189 -5.77 -8.74 4.05
CA ILE A 189 -6.59 -8.98 2.88
C ILE A 189 -8.01 -9.27 3.37
N LEU A 190 -8.91 -8.38 3.04
CA LEU A 190 -10.34 -8.50 3.22
C LEU A 190 -10.99 -8.88 1.87
N ASP A 191 -12.28 -9.22 1.84
CA ASP A 191 -12.94 -9.70 0.62
C ASP A 191 -12.74 -8.81 -0.60
N ASN A 192 -12.62 -7.49 -0.41
CA ASN A 192 -12.51 -6.52 -1.50
C ASN A 192 -11.46 -5.42 -1.27
N ARG A 193 -10.65 -5.55 -0.24
CA ARG A 193 -9.60 -4.58 0.13
C ARG A 193 -8.34 -5.27 0.60
N LEU A 194 -7.22 -4.68 0.24
CA LEU A 194 -5.90 -5.01 0.76
C LEU A 194 -5.34 -3.80 1.50
N PHE A 195 -4.80 -4.05 2.67
CA PHE A 195 -3.99 -3.09 3.42
C PHE A 195 -2.61 -3.69 3.65
N ASN A 196 -1.56 -2.95 3.34
CA ASN A 196 -0.20 -3.36 3.65
C ASN A 196 0.67 -2.18 4.07
N GLY A 197 1.85 -2.47 4.56
CA GLY A 197 2.87 -1.47 4.85
C GLY A 197 4.10 -2.10 5.49
N PRO A 198 5.26 -1.44 5.36
CA PRO A 198 6.53 -1.98 5.81
C PRO A 198 6.65 -2.01 7.33
N TYR A 199 7.44 -2.96 7.81
CA TYR A 199 8.01 -2.92 9.15
C TYR A 199 9.35 -2.20 9.09
N GLU A 200 9.40 -0.95 9.59
CA GLU A 200 10.61 -0.13 9.57
C GLU A 200 11.43 -0.33 10.84
N TYR A 201 12.76 -0.31 10.69
CA TYR A 201 13.69 -0.38 11.83
C TYR A 201 13.51 0.82 12.77
N GLY A 202 13.50 0.55 14.08
CA GLY A 202 13.40 1.59 15.11
C GLY A 202 12.06 2.31 15.19
N LYS A 203 11.02 1.81 14.49
CA LYS A 203 9.65 2.34 14.56
C LYS A 203 8.67 1.28 15.04
N LEU A 204 7.72 1.71 15.86
CA LEU A 204 6.57 0.89 16.18
C LEU A 204 5.71 0.65 14.93
N SER A 205 5.14 -0.53 14.80
CA SER A 205 4.29 -0.90 13.66
C SER A 205 3.15 0.09 13.40
N GLN A 206 2.63 0.77 14.43
CA GLN A 206 1.58 1.79 14.31
C GLN A 206 2.04 3.11 13.68
N GLN A 207 3.35 3.34 13.59
CA GLN A 207 3.95 4.60 13.12
C GLN A 207 4.47 4.51 11.68
N THR A 208 4.32 3.35 11.03
CA THR A 208 4.79 3.14 9.67
C THR A 208 3.72 3.53 8.64
N ILE A 209 4.18 3.94 7.46
CA ILE A 209 3.32 4.24 6.31
C ILE A 209 2.48 3.02 5.94
N SER A 210 1.29 3.25 5.45
CA SER A 210 0.39 2.16 5.03
C SER A 210 -0.33 2.50 3.74
N PHE A 211 -0.70 1.47 3.01
CA PHE A 211 -1.33 1.57 1.70
C PHE A 211 -2.64 0.79 1.70
N GLU A 212 -3.63 1.30 0.98
CA GLU A 212 -4.90 0.64 0.73
C GLU A 212 -5.07 0.42 -0.77
N TYR A 213 -5.48 -0.80 -1.15
CA TYR A 213 -5.72 -1.17 -2.54
C TYR A 213 -7.09 -1.85 -2.68
N ASN A 214 -7.71 -1.65 -3.85
CA ASN A 214 -8.94 -2.34 -4.18
C ASN A 214 -8.68 -3.71 -4.84
N ILE A 215 -9.70 -4.56 -4.86
CA ILE A 215 -9.65 -5.92 -5.41
C ILE A 215 -9.33 -5.98 -6.91
N THR A 216 -9.59 -4.92 -7.67
CA THR A 216 -9.35 -4.92 -9.12
C THR A 216 -7.91 -4.58 -9.49
N GLY A 217 -7.08 -4.23 -8.49
CA GLY A 217 -5.69 -3.85 -8.70
C GLY A 217 -4.71 -5.01 -8.62
N THR A 218 -3.64 -4.92 -9.42
CA THR A 218 -2.54 -5.90 -9.44
C THR A 218 -1.92 -6.11 -8.05
N ALA A 219 -1.90 -5.06 -7.19
CA ALA A 219 -1.37 -5.20 -5.84
C ALA A 219 -2.18 -6.20 -5.00
N TYR A 220 -3.51 -6.19 -5.13
CA TYR A 220 -4.36 -7.14 -4.41
C TYR A 220 -4.08 -8.58 -4.85
N GLU A 221 -4.07 -8.84 -6.16
CA GLU A 221 -3.78 -10.18 -6.72
C GLU A 221 -2.39 -10.68 -6.30
N TYR A 222 -1.38 -9.80 -6.36
CA TYR A 222 -0.02 -10.14 -5.96
C TYR A 222 0.07 -10.55 -4.49
N HIS A 223 -0.49 -9.77 -3.57
CA HIS A 223 -0.42 -10.06 -2.14
C HIS A 223 -1.31 -11.24 -1.74
N GLU A 224 -2.43 -11.44 -2.39
CA GLU A 224 -3.27 -12.61 -2.17
C GLU A 224 -2.56 -13.90 -2.59
N ALA A 225 -1.95 -13.91 -3.78
CA ALA A 225 -1.15 -15.03 -4.27
C ALA A 225 0.05 -15.31 -3.35
N TYR A 226 0.72 -14.25 -2.89
CA TYR A 226 1.84 -14.37 -1.93
C TYR A 226 1.39 -14.98 -0.60
N PHE A 227 0.27 -14.50 -0.03
CA PHE A 227 -0.31 -15.09 1.18
C PHE A 227 -0.61 -16.58 0.99
N ASP A 228 -1.28 -16.94 -0.11
CA ASP A 228 -1.68 -18.33 -0.38
C ASP A 228 -0.46 -19.23 -0.64
N GLN A 229 0.60 -18.70 -1.25
CA GLN A 229 1.88 -19.41 -1.38
C GLN A 229 2.47 -19.73 0.00
N LEU A 230 2.62 -18.74 0.87
CA LEU A 230 3.14 -18.93 2.22
C LEU A 230 2.25 -19.87 3.05
N TRP A 231 0.95 -19.68 2.97
CA TRP A 231 -0.02 -20.50 3.70
C TRP A 231 0.05 -21.97 3.32
N ASN A 232 0.28 -22.30 2.05
CA ASN A 232 0.31 -23.67 1.56
C ASN A 232 1.69 -24.33 1.65
N ASP A 233 2.74 -23.56 1.87
CA ASP A 233 4.11 -24.10 2.02
C ASP A 233 4.33 -24.62 3.43
N LYS A 234 4.24 -25.95 3.57
CA LYS A 234 4.45 -26.63 4.86
C LYS A 234 5.88 -26.56 5.37
N SER A 235 6.85 -26.25 4.50
CA SER A 235 8.24 -26.02 4.90
C SER A 235 8.46 -24.64 5.49
N TYR A 236 7.60 -23.69 5.16
CA TYR A 236 7.66 -22.30 5.61
C TYR A 236 6.74 -22.03 6.80
N CYS A 237 5.49 -22.49 6.75
CA CYS A 237 4.48 -22.25 7.79
C CYS A 237 3.97 -23.55 8.43
N ALA A 238 3.99 -23.61 9.76
CA ALA A 238 3.41 -24.68 10.54
C ALA A 238 2.09 -24.24 11.22
N ASN A 239 1.21 -25.21 11.54
CA ASN A 239 0.02 -24.95 12.34
C ASN A 239 0.45 -24.51 13.75
N ALA A 240 -0.12 -23.43 14.25
CA ALA A 240 0.22 -22.84 15.53
C ALA A 240 -0.75 -23.23 16.67
N LEU A 241 -1.89 -23.86 16.34
CA LEU A 241 -2.95 -24.20 17.30
C LEU A 241 -2.94 -25.68 17.71
N GLU A 242 -2.08 -26.49 17.08
CA GLU A 242 -1.78 -27.86 17.50
C GLU A 242 -0.69 -27.85 18.58
#